data_7426833eb34580edf4adeda17b63739a
#
_entry.id   7426833eb34580edf4adeda17b63739a
#
_cell.length_a   1.000
_cell.length_b   1.000
_cell.length_c   1.000
_cell.angle_alpha   90.00
_cell.angle_beta   90.00
_cell.angle_gamma   90.00
#
_symmetry.space_group_name_H-M   'P 1'
#
loop_
_entity.id
_entity.type
_entity.pdbx_description
1 polymer ?
#
loop_
_entity_poly.entity_id
_entity_poly.type
_entity_poly.pdbx_seq_one_letter_code
_entity_poly.pdbx_strand_id
1 'polypeptide(L)'
;PLVSDIQQQFFSRLNAALSARSLQLNNQEEPEKLSIEPTVKGQPAPLAISYESDTAEKASKTLEKYITEINRGIAGEIEKDLTSNINSRVKELTSSLQAMEHVAKEKQQEREKVLNQALLIAEQSGITKPQVQQSEGVSDDTLFVLGSDALKAMIQNHATSPLPLSVDYYQLRQNLLAVNSLKAQPDTLYAFRYVMKPDTPIRRDSPKRALTLVLAVLLGGMLGAAAVLGRNAIREYNLRHKG
;
A
#
# COMPACT_ATOMS: atom_id res chain seq x y z
N PRO A 1 -1.62 -6.89 6.68
CA PRO A 1 -0.20 -6.54 6.56
C PRO A 1 0.27 -5.86 7.84
N LEU A 2 1.49 -6.19 8.29
CA LEU A 2 2.12 -5.52 9.41
C LEU A 2 2.44 -4.07 9.02
N VAL A 3 2.48 -3.16 10.00
CA VAL A 3 2.81 -1.74 9.76
C VAL A 3 4.18 -1.59 9.07
N SER A 4 5.14 -2.46 9.41
CA SER A 4 6.45 -2.56 8.77
C SER A 4 6.37 -2.83 7.26
N ASP A 5 5.47 -3.72 6.83
CA ASP A 5 5.32 -4.10 5.42
C ASP A 5 4.76 -2.93 4.60
N ILE A 6 3.83 -2.19 5.18
CA ILE A 6 3.26 -0.99 4.58
C ILE A 6 4.35 0.08 4.45
N GLN A 7 5.14 0.33 5.50
CA GLN A 7 6.24 1.29 5.47
C GLN A 7 7.29 0.93 4.40
N GLN A 8 7.63 -0.34 4.28
CA GLN A 8 8.57 -0.82 3.26
C GLN A 8 8.02 -0.64 1.85
N GLN A 9 6.73 -0.89 1.62
CA GLN A 9 6.07 -0.65 0.33
C GLN A 9 6.09 0.84 -0.03
N PHE A 10 5.77 1.73 0.90
CA PHE A 10 5.82 3.17 0.71
C PHE A 10 7.23 3.62 0.31
N PHE A 11 8.25 3.19 1.05
CA PHE A 11 9.63 3.53 0.77
C PHE A 11 10.11 3.01 -0.58
N SER A 12 9.74 1.78 -0.94
CA SER A 12 10.07 1.19 -2.23
C SER A 12 9.45 1.97 -3.40
N ARG A 13 8.17 2.34 -3.30
CA ARG A 13 7.48 3.17 -4.31
C ARG A 13 8.10 4.56 -4.41
N LEU A 14 8.44 5.19 -3.29
CA LEU A 14 9.10 6.49 -3.27
C LEU A 14 10.45 6.43 -4.00
N ASN A 15 11.27 5.45 -3.68
CA ASN A 15 12.58 5.28 -4.31
C ASN A 15 12.46 5.03 -5.83
N ALA A 16 11.51 4.18 -6.24
CA ALA A 16 11.23 3.92 -7.66
C ALA A 16 10.75 5.18 -8.39
N ALA A 17 9.83 5.94 -7.81
CA ALA A 17 9.28 7.16 -8.40
C ALA A 17 10.33 8.27 -8.50
N LEU A 18 11.17 8.45 -7.48
CA LEU A 18 12.30 9.39 -7.50
C LEU A 18 13.31 9.01 -8.59
N SER A 19 13.68 7.73 -8.67
CA SER A 19 14.61 7.22 -9.68
C SER A 19 14.07 7.41 -11.09
N ALA A 20 12.78 7.11 -11.33
CA ALA A 20 12.12 7.34 -12.60
C ALA A 20 12.11 8.84 -12.98
N ARG A 21 11.84 9.72 -12.01
CA ARG A 21 11.87 11.17 -12.22
C ARG A 21 13.27 11.67 -12.58
N SER A 22 14.29 11.18 -11.88
CA SER A 22 15.69 11.50 -12.19
C SER A 22 16.07 11.11 -13.63
N LEU A 23 15.70 9.89 -14.04
CA LEU A 23 15.96 9.41 -15.41
C LEU A 23 15.18 10.25 -16.45
N GLN A 24 13.93 10.60 -16.18
CA GLN A 24 13.11 11.44 -17.06
C GLN A 24 13.75 12.83 -17.25
N LEU A 25 14.19 13.47 -16.16
CA LEU A 25 14.82 14.78 -16.18
C LEU A 25 16.17 14.76 -16.92
N ASN A 26 16.92 13.70 -16.80
CA ASN A 26 18.22 13.53 -17.47
C ASN A 26 18.08 13.30 -18.98
N ASN A 27 16.92 12.85 -19.47
CA ASN A 27 16.65 12.52 -20.87
C ASN A 27 15.87 13.63 -21.60
N GLN A 28 15.95 14.88 -21.13
CA GLN A 28 15.35 16.05 -21.80
C GLN A 28 16.37 16.77 -22.68
N GLU A 29 15.91 17.65 -23.57
CA GLU A 29 16.79 18.51 -24.42
C GLU A 29 17.71 19.39 -23.54
N GLU A 30 17.18 19.90 -22.43
CA GLU A 30 17.95 20.58 -21.39
C GLU A 30 17.94 19.66 -20.14
N PRO A 31 18.96 18.83 -19.93
CA PRO A 31 19.00 17.90 -18.83
C PRO A 31 19.01 18.59 -17.46
N GLU A 32 18.09 18.18 -16.60
CA GLU A 32 18.04 18.58 -15.20
C GLU A 32 18.67 17.52 -14.33
N LYS A 33 19.47 17.90 -13.36
CA LYS A 33 20.19 16.97 -12.50
C LYS A 33 19.51 16.82 -11.15
N LEU A 34 18.75 15.75 -11.01
CA LEU A 34 18.19 15.26 -9.76
C LEU A 34 18.98 14.04 -9.31
N SER A 35 19.69 14.14 -8.19
CA SER A 35 20.49 13.04 -7.64
C SER A 35 19.82 12.47 -6.39
N ILE A 36 19.85 11.13 -6.27
CA ILE A 36 19.25 10.39 -5.17
C ILE A 36 20.31 9.41 -4.69
N GLU A 37 20.80 9.59 -3.47
CA GLU A 37 21.84 8.77 -2.90
C GLU A 37 21.49 8.37 -1.47
N PRO A 38 21.83 7.15 -1.03
CA PRO A 38 21.74 6.79 0.37
C PRO A 38 22.76 7.60 1.19
N THR A 39 22.34 8.18 2.31
CA THR A 39 23.22 8.97 3.18
C THR A 39 24.29 8.13 3.85
N VAL A 40 24.01 6.82 4.03
CA VAL A 40 24.94 5.84 4.59
C VAL A 40 25.14 4.73 3.56
N LYS A 41 26.40 4.52 3.18
CA LYS A 41 26.77 3.49 2.20
C LYS A 41 26.31 2.09 2.69
N GLY A 42 25.57 1.40 1.86
CA GLY A 42 25.04 0.06 2.16
C GLY A 42 23.72 0.03 2.94
N GLN A 43 23.13 1.19 3.28
CA GLN A 43 21.81 1.29 3.88
C GLN A 43 20.83 1.93 2.89
N PRO A 44 19.61 1.39 2.71
CA PRO A 44 18.64 1.93 1.77
C PRO A 44 18.03 3.28 2.22
N ALA A 45 18.13 3.60 3.50
CA ALA A 45 17.60 4.82 4.12
C ALA A 45 18.54 5.33 5.21
N PRO A 46 18.57 6.64 5.51
CA PRO A 46 17.83 7.71 4.82
C PRO A 46 18.43 8.07 3.45
N LEU A 47 17.59 8.64 2.57
CA LEU A 47 18.02 9.12 1.25
C LEU A 47 18.39 10.61 1.31
N ALA A 48 19.49 10.98 0.66
CA ALA A 48 19.83 12.35 0.31
C ALA A 48 19.33 12.63 -1.11
N ILE A 49 18.49 13.63 -1.26
CA ILE A 49 17.96 14.04 -2.55
C ILE A 49 18.46 15.45 -2.82
N SER A 50 19.13 15.68 -3.95
CA SER A 50 19.66 16.98 -4.37
C SER A 50 19.24 17.31 -5.79
N TYR A 51 19.03 18.59 -6.03
CA TYR A 51 18.68 19.13 -7.34
C TYR A 51 19.57 20.33 -7.68
N GLU A 52 20.15 20.34 -8.87
CA GLU A 52 21.01 21.41 -9.35
C GLU A 52 20.24 22.41 -10.23
N SER A 53 20.40 23.71 -9.99
CA SER A 53 19.81 24.78 -10.80
C SER A 53 20.69 26.03 -10.76
N ASP A 54 20.35 27.02 -11.60
CA ASP A 54 21.10 28.29 -11.74
C ASP A 54 21.16 29.09 -10.44
N THR A 55 20.13 29.01 -9.62
CA THR A 55 20.05 29.69 -8.32
C THR A 55 19.64 28.73 -7.21
N ALA A 56 20.17 28.96 -6.01
CA ALA A 56 19.85 28.15 -4.83
C ALA A 56 18.35 28.16 -4.49
N GLU A 57 17.69 29.30 -4.66
CA GLU A 57 16.26 29.45 -4.41
C GLU A 57 15.41 28.63 -5.42
N LYS A 58 15.76 28.70 -6.72
CA LYS A 58 15.11 27.90 -7.77
C LYS A 58 15.33 26.43 -7.53
N ALA A 59 16.54 26.01 -7.16
CA ALA A 59 16.87 24.63 -6.84
C ALA A 59 16.00 24.09 -5.68
N SER A 60 15.93 24.81 -4.57
CA SER A 60 15.15 24.42 -3.40
C SER A 60 13.65 24.33 -3.70
N LYS A 61 13.07 25.33 -4.36
CA LYS A 61 11.64 25.33 -4.73
C LYS A 61 11.28 24.21 -5.71
N THR A 62 12.15 23.95 -6.70
CA THR A 62 11.92 22.87 -7.68
C THR A 62 12.02 21.51 -7.03
N LEU A 63 12.99 21.32 -6.15
CA LEU A 63 13.14 20.08 -5.39
C LEU A 63 11.90 19.81 -4.51
N GLU A 64 11.44 20.83 -3.78
CA GLU A 64 10.23 20.71 -2.95
C GLU A 64 8.98 20.38 -3.80
N LYS A 65 8.85 21.01 -4.98
CA LYS A 65 7.78 20.72 -5.93
C LYS A 65 7.82 19.25 -6.37
N TYR A 66 8.97 18.75 -6.81
CA TYR A 66 9.11 17.37 -7.27
C TYR A 66 8.80 16.35 -6.16
N ILE A 67 9.33 16.58 -4.96
CA ILE A 67 9.02 15.72 -3.81
C ILE A 67 7.52 15.72 -3.49
N THR A 68 6.89 16.87 -3.52
CA THR A 68 5.45 17.02 -3.26
C THR A 68 4.60 16.34 -4.33
N GLU A 69 4.94 16.50 -5.61
CA GLU A 69 4.25 15.84 -6.73
C GLU A 69 4.36 14.30 -6.64
N ILE A 70 5.56 13.81 -6.39
CA ILE A 70 5.82 12.38 -6.22
C ILE A 70 5.05 11.82 -5.02
N ASN A 71 5.09 12.51 -3.87
CA ASN A 71 4.34 12.08 -2.70
C ASN A 71 2.83 12.02 -2.96
N ARG A 72 2.28 13.02 -3.65
CA ARG A 72 0.85 13.04 -4.01
C ARG A 72 0.48 11.88 -4.93
N GLY A 73 1.34 11.57 -5.92
CA GLY A 73 1.15 10.41 -6.79
C GLY A 73 1.10 9.10 -6.01
N ILE A 74 2.09 8.87 -5.15
CA ILE A 74 2.19 7.66 -4.32
C ILE A 74 1.01 7.57 -3.34
N ALA A 75 0.65 8.68 -2.67
CA ALA A 75 -0.49 8.72 -1.77
C ALA A 75 -1.79 8.32 -2.46
N GLY A 76 -2.01 8.80 -3.69
CA GLY A 76 -3.18 8.43 -4.50
C GLY A 76 -3.18 6.96 -4.94
N GLU A 77 -2.03 6.38 -5.26
CA GLU A 77 -1.93 4.95 -5.57
C GLU A 77 -2.25 4.09 -4.34
N ILE A 78 -1.69 4.45 -3.20
CA ILE A 78 -1.90 3.71 -1.94
C ILE A 78 -3.34 3.85 -1.46
N GLU A 79 -3.96 5.01 -1.61
CA GLU A 79 -5.39 5.18 -1.33
C GLU A 79 -6.24 4.20 -2.16
N LYS A 80 -5.96 4.09 -3.45
CA LYS A 80 -6.66 3.13 -4.34
C LYS A 80 -6.44 1.69 -3.90
N ASP A 81 -5.21 1.31 -3.57
CA ASP A 81 -4.88 -0.03 -3.10
C ASP A 81 -5.57 -0.34 -1.76
N LEU A 82 -5.54 0.59 -0.80
CA LEU A 82 -6.22 0.44 0.48
C LEU A 82 -7.73 0.32 0.30
N THR A 83 -8.32 1.18 -0.52
CA THR A 83 -9.76 1.14 -0.82
C THR A 83 -10.14 -0.18 -1.49
N SER A 84 -9.34 -0.65 -2.43
CA SER A 84 -9.56 -1.95 -3.09
C SER A 84 -9.48 -3.11 -2.09
N ASN A 85 -8.49 -3.10 -1.20
CA ASN A 85 -8.32 -4.11 -0.16
C ASN A 85 -9.47 -4.10 0.85
N ILE A 86 -9.91 -2.92 1.28
CA ILE A 86 -11.09 -2.75 2.16
C ILE A 86 -12.33 -3.34 1.48
N ASN A 87 -12.61 -2.95 0.24
CA ASN A 87 -13.77 -3.43 -0.51
C ASN A 87 -13.73 -4.95 -0.72
N SER A 88 -12.56 -5.52 -1.03
CA SER A 88 -12.38 -6.96 -1.16
C SER A 88 -12.66 -7.68 0.17
N ARG A 89 -12.18 -7.13 1.27
CA ARG A 89 -12.43 -7.69 2.60
C ARG A 89 -13.88 -7.59 3.03
N VAL A 90 -14.55 -6.47 2.74
CA VAL A 90 -15.99 -6.31 2.96
C VAL A 90 -16.78 -7.35 2.18
N LYS A 91 -16.44 -7.54 0.90
CA LYS A 91 -17.11 -8.55 0.04
C LYS A 91 -16.91 -9.97 0.59
N GLU A 92 -15.70 -10.32 0.99
CA GLU A 92 -15.37 -11.64 1.57
C GLU A 92 -16.18 -11.89 2.85
N LEU A 93 -16.17 -10.93 3.80
CA LEU A 93 -16.89 -11.04 5.06
C LEU A 93 -18.42 -11.13 4.83
N THR A 94 -18.94 -10.34 3.90
CA THR A 94 -20.36 -10.38 3.54
C THR A 94 -20.76 -11.73 2.95
N SER A 95 -19.95 -12.28 2.03
CA SER A 95 -20.20 -13.60 1.45
C SER A 95 -20.16 -14.71 2.50
N SER A 96 -19.22 -14.63 3.46
CA SER A 96 -19.13 -15.59 4.56
C SER A 96 -20.34 -15.52 5.48
N LEU A 97 -20.82 -14.32 5.81
CA LEU A 97 -22.06 -14.14 6.61
C LEU A 97 -23.28 -14.72 5.89
N GLN A 98 -23.43 -14.44 4.59
CA GLN A 98 -24.53 -15.00 3.80
C GLN A 98 -24.49 -16.53 3.75
N ALA A 99 -23.30 -17.13 3.62
CA ALA A 99 -23.14 -18.56 3.65
C ALA A 99 -23.56 -19.17 5.02
N MET A 100 -23.17 -18.50 6.12
CA MET A 100 -23.57 -18.93 7.47
C MET A 100 -25.08 -18.82 7.68
N GLU A 101 -25.70 -17.76 7.21
CA GLU A 101 -27.17 -17.59 7.26
C GLU A 101 -27.89 -18.67 6.44
N HIS A 102 -27.36 -18.99 5.26
CA HIS A 102 -27.91 -20.05 4.40
C HIS A 102 -27.84 -21.41 5.10
N VAL A 103 -26.68 -21.77 5.66
CA VAL A 103 -26.52 -23.02 6.41
C VAL A 103 -27.43 -23.08 7.65
N ALA A 104 -27.58 -21.96 8.37
CA ALA A 104 -28.49 -21.90 9.52
C ALA A 104 -29.95 -22.12 9.09
N LYS A 105 -30.35 -21.54 7.94
CA LYS A 105 -31.69 -21.72 7.36
C LYS A 105 -31.91 -23.17 6.90
N GLU A 106 -30.93 -23.78 6.25
CA GLU A 106 -31.02 -25.19 5.86
C GLU A 106 -31.18 -26.10 7.07
N LYS A 107 -30.40 -25.90 8.14
CA LYS A 107 -30.54 -26.65 9.42
C LYS A 107 -31.92 -26.46 10.05
N GLN A 108 -32.48 -25.22 9.97
CA GLN A 108 -33.82 -24.96 10.47
C GLN A 108 -34.88 -25.75 9.66
N GLN A 109 -34.77 -25.74 8.34
CA GLN A 109 -35.67 -26.50 7.47
C GLN A 109 -35.54 -28.01 7.65
N GLU A 110 -34.33 -28.52 7.85
CA GLU A 110 -34.07 -29.91 8.12
C GLU A 110 -34.72 -30.35 9.46
N ARG A 111 -34.55 -29.53 10.51
CA ARG A 111 -35.19 -29.76 11.80
C ARG A 111 -36.71 -29.79 11.70
N GLU A 112 -37.30 -28.90 10.92
CA GLU A 112 -38.72 -28.85 10.68
C GLU A 112 -39.21 -30.13 9.98
N LYS A 113 -38.52 -30.68 9.02
CA LYS A 113 -38.84 -31.96 8.36
C LYS A 113 -38.78 -33.11 9.35
N VAL A 114 -37.76 -33.19 10.19
CA VAL A 114 -37.62 -34.20 11.21
C VAL A 114 -38.77 -34.15 12.21
N LEU A 115 -39.16 -32.95 12.66
CA LEU A 115 -40.30 -32.79 13.57
C LEU A 115 -41.67 -33.21 12.92
N ASN A 116 -41.87 -32.84 11.67
CA ASN A 116 -43.09 -33.22 10.91
C ASN A 116 -43.15 -34.73 10.68
N GLN A 117 -42.02 -35.38 10.41
CA GLN A 117 -41.95 -36.82 10.25
C GLN A 117 -42.22 -37.54 11.58
N ALA A 118 -41.66 -37.06 12.69
CA ALA A 118 -41.92 -37.59 14.04
C ALA A 118 -43.42 -37.41 14.42
N LEU A 119 -44.03 -36.27 14.05
CA LEU A 119 -45.46 -36.06 14.28
C LEU A 119 -46.31 -37.05 13.51
N LEU A 120 -46.02 -37.33 12.27
CA LEU A 120 -46.74 -38.32 11.45
C LEU A 120 -46.66 -39.70 12.10
N ILE A 121 -45.48 -40.13 12.58
CA ILE A 121 -45.32 -41.43 13.27
C ILE A 121 -46.13 -41.44 14.55
N ALA A 122 -46.06 -40.39 15.38
CA ALA A 122 -46.82 -40.31 16.63
C ALA A 122 -48.32 -40.39 16.42
N GLU A 123 -48.88 -39.71 15.38
CA GLU A 123 -50.29 -39.73 15.02
C GLU A 123 -50.72 -41.13 14.54
N GLN A 124 -49.92 -41.75 13.66
CA GLN A 124 -50.21 -43.12 13.18
C GLN A 124 -50.14 -44.19 14.28
N SER A 125 -49.27 -43.98 15.26
CA SER A 125 -49.13 -44.89 16.42
C SER A 125 -50.07 -44.58 17.57
N GLY A 126 -50.93 -43.57 17.46
CA GLY A 126 -51.86 -43.15 18.50
C GLY A 126 -51.19 -42.58 19.76
N ILE A 127 -49.96 -42.13 19.66
CA ILE A 127 -49.20 -41.55 20.77
C ILE A 127 -49.51 -40.05 20.85
N THR A 128 -50.42 -39.67 21.74
CA THR A 128 -50.85 -38.29 21.95
C THR A 128 -50.04 -37.55 23.00
N LYS A 129 -49.65 -38.23 24.09
CA LYS A 129 -48.89 -37.69 25.23
C LYS A 129 -47.52 -38.31 25.34
N PRO A 130 -46.52 -37.61 25.96
CA PRO A 130 -45.19 -38.15 26.16
C PRO A 130 -45.21 -39.53 26.88
N GLN A 131 -44.51 -40.50 26.31
CA GLN A 131 -44.31 -41.81 26.93
C GLN A 131 -43.01 -41.89 27.75
N VAL A 132 -42.19 -40.84 27.71
CA VAL A 132 -40.93 -40.70 28.44
C VAL A 132 -41.04 -39.60 29.48
N GLN A 133 -40.57 -39.85 30.71
CA GLN A 133 -40.59 -38.86 31.80
C GLN A 133 -39.43 -37.85 31.74
N GLN A 134 -38.39 -38.13 30.97
CA GLN A 134 -37.25 -37.25 30.78
C GLN A 134 -36.92 -37.17 29.29
N SER A 135 -36.76 -35.94 28.78
CA SER A 135 -36.37 -35.68 27.40
C SER A 135 -34.87 -35.93 27.15
N GLU A 136 -34.09 -36.21 28.19
CA GLU A 136 -32.68 -36.58 28.06
C GLU A 136 -32.57 -37.99 27.46
N GLY A 137 -32.07 -38.02 26.19
CA GLY A 137 -31.89 -39.28 25.44
C GLY A 137 -32.87 -39.48 24.28
N VAL A 138 -33.77 -38.55 24.00
CA VAL A 138 -34.63 -38.61 22.81
C VAL A 138 -33.78 -38.12 21.61
N SER A 139 -33.41 -39.08 20.75
CA SER A 139 -32.76 -38.79 19.47
C SER A 139 -33.78 -38.39 18.39
N ASP A 140 -33.30 -37.86 17.26
CA ASP A 140 -34.16 -37.49 16.14
C ASP A 140 -35.02 -38.63 15.63
N ASP A 141 -34.53 -39.89 15.72
CA ASP A 141 -35.24 -41.11 15.32
C ASP A 141 -36.33 -41.53 16.32
N THR A 142 -36.27 -41.05 17.56
CA THR A 142 -37.21 -41.41 18.63
C THR A 142 -38.10 -40.24 19.08
N LEU A 143 -38.05 -39.10 18.38
CA LEU A 143 -38.86 -37.91 18.72
C LEU A 143 -40.37 -38.20 18.81
N PHE A 144 -40.91 -39.20 18.08
CA PHE A 144 -42.32 -39.56 18.10
C PHE A 144 -42.83 -39.98 19.46
N VAL A 145 -41.94 -40.44 20.37
CA VAL A 145 -42.32 -40.83 21.75
C VAL A 145 -42.74 -39.65 22.64
N LEU A 146 -42.43 -38.37 22.19
CA LEU A 146 -42.92 -37.16 22.85
C LEU A 146 -44.41 -36.92 22.67
N GLY A 147 -45.06 -37.63 21.70
CA GLY A 147 -46.46 -37.51 21.41
C GLY A 147 -46.84 -36.33 20.51
N SER A 148 -47.98 -36.48 19.87
CA SER A 148 -48.45 -35.50 18.84
C SER A 148 -48.67 -34.09 19.41
N ASP A 149 -49.16 -33.96 20.64
CA ASP A 149 -49.44 -32.67 21.25
C ASP A 149 -48.15 -31.84 21.47
N ALA A 150 -47.09 -32.48 22.00
CA ALA A 150 -45.78 -31.85 22.21
C ALA A 150 -45.11 -31.50 20.87
N LEU A 151 -45.16 -32.41 19.87
CA LEU A 151 -44.59 -32.22 18.57
C LEU A 151 -45.25 -31.05 17.80
N LYS A 152 -46.57 -30.92 17.87
CA LYS A 152 -47.30 -29.75 17.28
C LYS A 152 -46.86 -28.43 17.91
N ALA A 153 -46.74 -28.39 19.24
CA ALA A 153 -46.21 -27.21 19.94
C ALA A 153 -44.76 -26.90 19.56
N MET A 154 -43.91 -27.92 19.38
CA MET A 154 -42.51 -27.75 18.95
C MET A 154 -42.42 -27.19 17.52
N ILE A 155 -43.26 -27.67 16.58
CA ILE A 155 -43.29 -27.20 15.21
C ILE A 155 -43.75 -25.72 15.16
N GLN A 156 -44.79 -25.34 15.89
CA GLN A 156 -45.27 -23.97 15.97
C GLN A 156 -44.20 -23.03 16.54
N ASN A 157 -43.53 -23.45 17.58
CA ASN A 157 -42.45 -22.68 18.22
C ASN A 157 -41.23 -22.56 17.30
N HIS A 158 -40.91 -23.65 16.59
CA HIS A 158 -39.77 -23.67 15.68
C HIS A 158 -39.96 -22.74 14.49
N ALA A 159 -41.17 -22.64 13.92
CA ALA A 159 -41.50 -21.76 12.81
C ALA A 159 -41.36 -20.25 13.16
N THR A 160 -41.48 -19.89 14.45
CA THR A 160 -41.38 -18.54 14.95
C THR A 160 -40.02 -18.22 15.58
N SER A 161 -39.17 -19.23 15.79
CA SER A 161 -37.87 -19.08 16.44
C SER A 161 -36.87 -18.37 15.49
N PRO A 162 -36.03 -17.44 16.02
CA PRO A 162 -34.97 -16.85 15.24
C PRO A 162 -33.97 -17.91 14.75
N LEU A 163 -33.28 -17.62 13.63
CA LEU A 163 -32.26 -18.48 13.07
C LEU A 163 -31.18 -18.78 14.13
N PRO A 164 -30.77 -20.05 14.30
CA PRO A 164 -29.74 -20.44 15.24
C PRO A 164 -28.35 -20.10 14.68
N LEU A 165 -27.99 -18.82 14.78
CA LEU A 165 -26.71 -18.32 14.32
C LEU A 165 -25.61 -18.61 15.34
N SER A 166 -24.40 -18.98 14.85
CA SER A 166 -23.25 -19.31 15.69
C SER A 166 -22.59 -18.06 16.29
N VAL A 167 -21.77 -18.25 17.32
CA VAL A 167 -20.92 -17.18 17.88
C VAL A 167 -20.00 -16.58 16.82
N ASP A 168 -19.46 -17.42 15.92
CA ASP A 168 -18.59 -16.99 14.82
C ASP A 168 -19.30 -16.03 13.87
N TYR A 169 -20.62 -16.19 13.64
CA TYR A 169 -21.41 -15.25 12.83
C TYR A 169 -21.37 -13.84 13.44
N TYR A 170 -21.55 -13.72 14.75
CA TYR A 170 -21.53 -12.41 15.41
C TYR A 170 -20.14 -11.80 15.44
N GLN A 171 -19.09 -12.59 15.60
CA GLN A 171 -17.71 -12.13 15.49
C GLN A 171 -17.40 -11.62 14.08
N LEU A 172 -17.81 -12.37 13.05
CA LEU A 172 -17.62 -11.99 11.65
C LEU A 172 -18.38 -10.69 11.32
N ARG A 173 -19.60 -10.54 11.86
CA ARG A 173 -20.41 -9.33 11.72
C ARG A 173 -19.73 -8.11 12.39
N GLN A 174 -19.15 -8.28 13.56
CA GLN A 174 -18.36 -7.23 14.21
C GLN A 174 -17.17 -6.84 13.35
N ASN A 175 -16.44 -7.81 12.82
CA ASN A 175 -15.32 -7.55 11.90
C ASN A 175 -15.76 -6.80 10.64
N LEU A 176 -16.91 -7.16 10.06
CA LEU A 176 -17.47 -6.45 8.90
C LEU A 176 -17.77 -4.98 9.23
N LEU A 177 -18.40 -4.72 10.38
CA LEU A 177 -18.68 -3.35 10.83
C LEU A 177 -17.38 -2.55 11.04
N ALA A 178 -16.37 -3.16 11.66
CA ALA A 178 -15.07 -2.54 11.87
C ALA A 178 -14.38 -2.20 10.55
N VAL A 179 -14.32 -3.16 9.60
CA VAL A 179 -13.69 -2.94 8.28
C VAL A 179 -14.45 -1.90 7.47
N ASN A 180 -15.78 -1.91 7.51
CA ASN A 180 -16.63 -0.96 6.75
C ASN A 180 -16.53 0.48 7.30
N SER A 181 -16.06 0.66 8.55
CA SER A 181 -15.79 1.98 9.11
C SER A 181 -14.43 2.57 8.69
N LEU A 182 -13.55 1.75 8.10
CA LEU A 182 -12.24 2.21 7.65
C LEU A 182 -12.38 3.09 6.41
N LYS A 183 -11.66 4.22 6.42
CA LYS A 183 -11.55 5.13 5.26
C LYS A 183 -10.09 5.44 5.01
N ALA A 184 -9.65 5.28 3.77
CA ALA A 184 -8.37 5.80 3.34
C ALA A 184 -8.49 7.33 3.19
N GLN A 185 -7.58 8.08 3.85
CA GLN A 185 -7.52 9.55 3.76
C GLN A 185 -6.18 9.92 3.10
N PRO A 186 -6.17 10.30 1.82
CA PRO A 186 -4.94 10.56 1.07
C PRO A 186 -4.14 11.72 1.66
N ASP A 187 -4.80 12.73 2.21
CA ASP A 187 -4.15 13.91 2.78
C ASP A 187 -3.30 13.61 4.03
N THR A 188 -3.51 12.45 4.66
CA THR A 188 -2.72 12.00 5.82
C THR A 188 -1.63 10.99 5.44
N LEU A 189 -1.57 10.59 4.18
CA LEU A 189 -0.61 9.60 3.69
C LEU A 189 0.68 10.30 3.21
N TYR A 190 1.77 10.05 3.92
CA TYR A 190 3.10 10.53 3.54
C TYR A 190 4.01 9.34 3.28
N ALA A 191 4.60 9.30 2.07
CA ALA A 191 5.55 8.26 1.68
C ALA A 191 6.93 8.42 2.34
N PHE A 192 7.17 9.55 3.01
CA PHE A 192 8.44 9.89 3.64
C PHE A 192 8.26 10.80 4.86
N ARG A 193 9.32 10.88 5.64
CA ARG A 193 9.48 11.87 6.71
C ARG A 193 10.77 12.64 6.46
N TYR A 194 10.71 13.95 6.46
CA TYR A 194 11.91 14.76 6.39
C TYR A 194 12.81 14.54 7.61
N VAL A 195 14.05 14.14 7.37
CA VAL A 195 15.14 14.24 8.36
C VAL A 195 15.65 15.68 8.36
N MET A 196 15.82 16.27 7.16
CA MET A 196 16.14 17.66 6.94
C MET A 196 15.33 18.16 5.73
N LYS A 197 14.66 19.30 5.87
CA LYS A 197 13.93 19.91 4.77
C LYS A 197 14.89 20.45 3.71
N PRO A 198 14.44 20.62 2.44
CA PRO A 198 15.22 21.31 1.43
C PRO A 198 15.69 22.67 1.95
N ASP A 199 17.01 22.90 1.90
CA ASP A 199 17.63 24.13 2.35
C ASP A 199 18.33 24.84 1.17
N THR A 200 18.48 26.14 1.27
CA THR A 200 19.20 26.94 0.26
C THR A 200 20.67 26.92 0.57
N PRO A 201 21.52 26.32 -0.30
CA PRO A 201 22.95 26.26 -0.06
C PRO A 201 23.58 27.66 -0.09
N ILE A 202 24.42 27.94 0.91
CA ILE A 202 25.15 29.22 1.00
C ILE A 202 26.32 29.25 -0.01
N ARG A 203 26.84 28.07 -0.37
CA ARG A 203 27.97 27.95 -1.31
C ARG A 203 27.52 27.36 -2.63
N ARG A 204 28.10 27.88 -3.73
CA ARG A 204 27.89 27.32 -5.07
C ARG A 204 28.72 26.05 -5.24
N ASP A 205 28.11 25.02 -5.81
CA ASP A 205 28.78 23.75 -6.11
C ASP A 205 29.64 23.84 -7.39
N SER A 206 29.24 24.70 -8.35
CA SER A 206 29.90 24.86 -9.63
C SER A 206 29.83 26.33 -10.09
N PRO A 207 30.79 26.84 -10.88
CA PRO A 207 32.10 26.23 -11.13
C PRO A 207 33.08 26.37 -9.95
N LYS A 208 33.93 25.36 -9.75
CA LYS A 208 34.99 25.43 -8.73
C LYS A 208 36.01 26.44 -9.08
N ARG A 209 35.86 27.69 -8.60
CA ARG A 209 36.69 28.86 -8.95
C ARG A 209 38.19 28.58 -8.92
N ALA A 210 38.70 27.88 -7.94
CA ALA A 210 40.10 27.52 -7.85
C ALA A 210 40.57 26.63 -9.02
N LEU A 211 39.76 25.63 -9.38
CA LEU A 211 40.07 24.71 -10.49
C LEU A 211 40.05 25.44 -11.83
N THR A 212 39.04 26.30 -12.04
CA THR A 212 38.89 27.11 -13.28
C THR A 212 40.10 28.04 -13.43
N LEU A 213 40.56 28.66 -12.34
CA LEU A 213 41.73 29.55 -12.34
C LEU A 213 43.00 28.81 -12.68
N VAL A 214 43.22 27.63 -12.08
CA VAL A 214 44.37 26.76 -12.36
C VAL A 214 44.39 26.34 -13.83
N LEU A 215 43.25 25.91 -14.36
CA LEU A 215 43.12 25.52 -15.77
C LEU A 215 43.37 26.71 -16.71
N ALA A 216 42.86 27.88 -16.37
CA ALA A 216 43.09 29.10 -17.17
C ALA A 216 44.59 29.48 -17.21
N VAL A 217 45.30 29.37 -16.07
CA VAL A 217 46.74 29.63 -16.01
C VAL A 217 47.55 28.61 -16.82
N LEU A 218 47.17 27.33 -16.72
CA LEU A 218 47.83 26.25 -17.48
C LEU A 218 47.63 26.45 -19.00
N LEU A 219 46.38 26.68 -19.45
CA LEU A 219 46.08 26.92 -20.86
C LEU A 219 46.73 28.20 -21.38
N GLY A 220 46.69 29.27 -20.60
CA GLY A 220 47.37 30.53 -20.94
C GLY A 220 48.88 30.37 -21.03
N GLY A 221 49.47 29.63 -20.10
CA GLY A 221 50.92 29.28 -20.09
C GLY A 221 51.31 28.48 -21.34
N MET A 222 50.52 27.44 -21.68
CA MET A 222 50.79 26.60 -22.86
C MET A 222 50.68 27.40 -24.15
N LEU A 223 49.65 28.22 -24.30
CA LEU A 223 49.48 29.10 -25.47
C LEU A 223 50.61 30.17 -25.57
N GLY A 224 50.98 30.73 -24.42
CA GLY A 224 52.10 31.70 -24.37
C GLY A 224 53.44 31.06 -24.75
N ALA A 225 53.74 29.88 -24.24
CA ALA A 225 54.94 29.13 -24.60
C ALA A 225 54.95 28.77 -26.10
N ALA A 226 53.84 28.26 -26.62
CA ALA A 226 53.68 27.93 -28.07
C ALA A 226 53.89 29.18 -28.98
N ALA A 227 53.36 30.33 -28.58
CA ALA A 227 53.52 31.59 -29.32
C ALA A 227 54.99 32.08 -29.32
N VAL A 228 55.66 31.96 -28.15
CA VAL A 228 57.09 32.35 -28.03
C VAL A 228 57.98 31.42 -28.85
N LEU A 229 57.78 30.10 -28.74
CA LEU A 229 58.52 29.11 -29.51
C LEU A 229 58.30 29.25 -31.02
N GLY A 230 57.04 29.43 -31.44
CA GLY A 230 56.67 29.63 -32.86
C GLY A 230 57.34 30.92 -33.41
N ARG A 231 57.27 32.03 -32.67
CA ARG A 231 57.93 33.29 -33.05
C ARG A 231 59.45 33.13 -33.14
N ASN A 232 60.05 32.42 -32.22
CA ASN A 232 61.51 32.16 -32.21
C ASN A 232 61.92 31.26 -33.39
N ALA A 233 61.15 30.22 -33.70
CA ALA A 233 61.38 29.33 -34.84
C ALA A 233 61.29 30.09 -36.19
N ILE A 234 60.26 30.96 -36.37
CA ILE A 234 60.11 31.81 -37.56
C ILE A 234 61.26 32.78 -37.68
N ARG A 235 61.72 33.36 -36.59
CA ARG A 235 62.89 34.30 -36.60
C ARG A 235 64.17 33.57 -36.97
N GLU A 236 64.43 32.39 -36.45
CA GLU A 236 65.59 31.59 -36.79
C GLU A 236 65.59 31.10 -38.24
N TYR A 237 64.41 30.69 -38.76
CA TYR A 237 64.21 30.36 -40.19
C TYR A 237 64.52 31.55 -41.10
N ASN A 238 64.05 32.74 -40.78
CA ASN A 238 64.28 33.94 -41.56
C ASN A 238 65.73 34.37 -41.53
N LEU A 239 66.48 34.12 -40.46
CA LEU A 239 67.92 34.45 -40.37
C LEU A 239 68.80 33.47 -41.21
N ARG A 240 68.37 32.19 -41.32
CA ARG A 240 69.10 31.19 -42.12
C ARG A 240 68.91 31.34 -43.64
N HIS A 241 67.89 32.07 -44.12
CA HIS A 241 67.58 32.25 -45.53
C HIS A 241 67.94 33.60 -46.07
N LYS A 242 68.58 34.46 -45.27
CA LYS A 242 69.11 35.79 -45.68
C LYS A 242 70.63 35.87 -45.67
N GLY A 243 71.33 34.77 -45.58
CA GLY A 243 72.77 34.70 -45.69
C GLY A 243 73.25 34.08 -47.01
#